data_7ee8195337be4d5d36abdb7fde33a76d
#
_entry.id   7ee8195337be4d5d36abdb7fde33a76d
#
_cell.length_a   1.000
_cell.length_b   1.000
_cell.length_c   1.000
_cell.angle_alpha   90.00
_cell.angle_beta   90.00
_cell.angle_gamma   90.00
#
_symmetry.space_group_name_H-M   'P 1'
#
loop_
_entity.id
_entity.type
_entity.pdbx_description
1 polymer ?
#
loop_
_entity_poly.entity_id
_entity_poly.type
_entity_poly.pdbx_seq_one_letter_code
_entity_poly.pdbx_strand_id
1 'polypeptide(L)'
;DNFLASLNDIATNSKNLKFTEVEGPQTARAIDDVDLAFGYPHYLRMAKTADPEKALLFDSNTDKRFAILFAVRDDYVDKDDKLKKFVEIYQNSPKVKQALDADFGPTLWFPGWK
;
A
#
# COMPACT_ATOMS: atom_id res chain seq x y z
N ASP A 1 17.38 -4.51 -8.54
CA ASP A 1 15.93 -4.59 -8.36
C ASP A 1 15.25 -3.85 -9.51
N ASN A 2 14.34 -4.51 -10.22
CA ASN A 2 13.58 -3.90 -11.31
C ASN A 2 12.18 -3.51 -10.78
N PHE A 3 11.99 -2.22 -10.48
CA PHE A 3 10.69 -1.70 -9.99
C PHE A 3 9.65 -1.54 -11.10
N LEU A 4 10.07 -1.67 -12.36
CA LEU A 4 9.20 -1.60 -13.53
C LEU A 4 8.95 -3.00 -14.14
N ALA A 5 9.20 -4.05 -13.35
CA ALA A 5 8.94 -5.42 -13.78
C ALA A 5 7.46 -5.61 -14.15
N SER A 6 7.23 -6.29 -15.24
CA SER A 6 5.93 -6.62 -15.78
C SER A 6 5.82 -8.13 -16.07
N LEU A 7 4.67 -8.59 -16.51
CA LEU A 7 4.50 -9.99 -16.94
C LEU A 7 5.47 -10.38 -18.07
N ASN A 8 5.91 -9.41 -18.88
CA ASN A 8 6.87 -9.65 -19.97
C ASN A 8 8.29 -9.98 -19.48
N ASP A 9 8.59 -9.69 -18.23
CA ASP A 9 9.90 -9.96 -17.61
C ASP A 9 9.98 -11.36 -16.99
N ILE A 10 8.91 -12.15 -17.08
CA ILE A 10 8.88 -13.52 -16.55
C ILE A 10 9.76 -14.42 -17.44
N ALA A 11 10.95 -14.73 -16.97
CA ALA A 11 11.90 -15.56 -17.71
C ALA A 11 11.49 -17.05 -17.78
N THR A 12 10.82 -17.55 -16.75
CA THR A 12 10.37 -18.96 -16.68
C THR A 12 9.05 -19.05 -15.92
N ASN A 13 8.16 -19.90 -16.44
CA ASN A 13 6.87 -20.24 -15.82
C ASN A 13 6.65 -21.75 -15.84
N SER A 14 7.51 -22.47 -15.13
CA SER A 14 7.53 -23.95 -15.10
C SER A 14 6.25 -24.59 -14.54
N LYS A 15 5.46 -23.80 -13.81
CA LYS A 15 4.18 -24.25 -13.23
C LYS A 15 2.96 -23.86 -14.08
N ASN A 16 3.17 -23.24 -15.23
CA ASN A 16 2.12 -22.79 -16.14
C ASN A 16 1.08 -21.89 -15.44
N LEU A 17 1.53 -20.98 -14.58
CA LEU A 17 0.64 -20.03 -13.91
C LEU A 17 -0.04 -19.14 -14.95
N LYS A 18 -1.34 -18.90 -14.78
CA LYS A 18 -2.10 -17.92 -15.56
C LYS A 18 -2.19 -16.64 -14.76
N PHE A 19 -1.80 -15.53 -15.37
CA PHE A 19 -1.83 -14.22 -14.72
C PHE A 19 -2.99 -13.40 -15.29
N THR A 20 -3.74 -12.76 -14.39
CA THR A 20 -4.78 -11.79 -14.72
C THR A 20 -4.45 -10.49 -14.01
N GLU A 21 -4.17 -9.44 -14.79
CA GLU A 21 -3.93 -8.10 -14.25
C GLU A 21 -5.26 -7.38 -14.05
N VAL A 22 -5.44 -6.82 -12.87
CA VAL A 22 -6.61 -6.03 -12.50
C VAL A 22 -6.21 -4.77 -11.75
N GLU A 23 -7.04 -3.74 -11.81
CA GLU A 23 -6.85 -2.56 -10.99
C GLU A 23 -6.95 -2.90 -9.49
N GLY A 24 -6.15 -2.21 -8.66
CA GLY A 24 -6.02 -2.51 -7.24
C GLY A 24 -7.33 -2.76 -6.50
N PRO A 25 -8.36 -1.87 -6.60
CA PRO A 25 -9.65 -2.09 -5.94
C PRO A 25 -10.41 -3.32 -6.46
N GLN A 26 -10.16 -3.75 -7.70
CA GLN A 26 -10.82 -4.93 -8.29
C GLN A 26 -10.23 -6.24 -7.77
N THR A 27 -9.00 -6.24 -7.23
CA THR A 27 -8.39 -7.42 -6.61
C THR A 27 -9.31 -8.04 -5.56
N ALA A 28 -9.96 -7.19 -4.76
CA ALA A 28 -10.88 -7.63 -3.72
C ALA A 28 -12.12 -8.38 -4.24
N ARG A 29 -12.53 -8.10 -5.48
CA ARG A 29 -13.68 -8.78 -6.13
C ARG A 29 -13.24 -10.06 -6.85
N ALA A 30 -12.02 -10.05 -7.37
CA ALA A 30 -11.49 -11.18 -8.13
C ALA A 30 -10.99 -12.33 -7.25
N ILE A 31 -10.87 -12.13 -5.93
CA ILE A 31 -10.27 -13.11 -5.02
C ILE A 31 -10.99 -14.47 -5.02
N ASP A 32 -12.30 -14.48 -5.23
CA ASP A 32 -13.09 -15.71 -5.26
C ASP A 32 -12.97 -16.46 -6.61
N ASP A 33 -12.43 -15.80 -7.64
CA ASP A 33 -12.32 -16.34 -9.00
C ASP A 33 -10.91 -16.85 -9.32
N VAL A 34 -9.96 -16.75 -8.37
CA VAL A 34 -8.55 -17.08 -8.57
C VAL A 34 -7.98 -17.94 -7.43
N ASP A 35 -6.98 -18.74 -7.74
CA ASP A 35 -6.29 -19.55 -6.71
C ASP A 35 -5.40 -18.70 -5.80
N LEU A 36 -4.90 -17.56 -6.30
CA LEU A 36 -4.03 -16.64 -5.57
C LEU A 36 -4.24 -15.21 -6.06
N ALA A 37 -4.47 -14.29 -5.14
CA ALA A 37 -4.50 -12.86 -5.42
C ALA A 37 -3.32 -12.15 -4.75
N PHE A 38 -2.75 -11.17 -5.44
CA PHE A 38 -1.71 -10.28 -4.93
C PHE A 38 -2.21 -8.84 -5.01
N GLY A 39 -2.09 -8.10 -3.90
CA GLY A 39 -2.55 -6.71 -3.88
C GLY A 39 -2.30 -6.03 -2.53
N TYR A 40 -2.65 -4.76 -2.47
CA TYR A 40 -2.53 -4.00 -1.22
C TYR A 40 -3.57 -4.44 -0.19
N PRO A 41 -3.17 -4.68 1.07
CA PRO A 41 -4.05 -5.18 2.13
C PRO A 41 -5.31 -4.34 2.34
N HIS A 42 -5.21 -3.02 2.20
CA HIS A 42 -6.33 -2.12 2.45
C HIS A 42 -7.51 -2.31 1.49
N TYR A 43 -7.29 -2.72 0.24
CA TYR A 43 -8.39 -3.02 -0.69
C TYR A 43 -9.23 -4.20 -0.22
N LEU A 44 -8.57 -5.27 0.26
CA LEU A 44 -9.23 -6.45 0.80
C LEU A 44 -10.01 -6.13 2.07
N ARG A 45 -9.39 -5.34 2.97
CA ARG A 45 -9.98 -4.92 4.22
C ARG A 45 -11.21 -4.03 4.02
N MET A 46 -11.13 -3.04 3.15
CA MET A 46 -12.27 -2.14 2.83
C MET A 46 -13.43 -2.89 2.20
N ALA A 47 -13.16 -3.81 1.31
CA ALA A 47 -14.18 -4.63 0.64
C ALA A 47 -14.74 -5.74 1.55
N LYS A 48 -14.07 -6.07 2.66
CA LYS A 48 -14.42 -7.17 3.57
C LYS A 48 -14.51 -8.54 2.90
N THR A 49 -13.79 -8.73 1.80
CA THR A 49 -13.77 -9.99 1.04
C THR A 49 -12.79 -11.00 1.62
N ALA A 50 -11.72 -10.53 2.23
CA ALA A 50 -10.75 -11.37 2.92
C ALA A 50 -10.13 -10.62 4.09
N ASP A 51 -9.60 -11.35 5.06
CA ASP A 51 -8.81 -10.82 6.15
C ASP A 51 -7.34 -10.75 5.74
N PRO A 52 -6.80 -9.56 5.45
CA PRO A 52 -5.43 -9.46 4.98
C PRO A 52 -4.39 -9.88 6.03
N GLU A 53 -4.74 -9.90 7.33
CA GLU A 53 -3.85 -10.38 8.39
C GLU A 53 -3.61 -11.90 8.33
N LYS A 54 -4.44 -12.63 7.56
CA LYS A 54 -4.31 -14.06 7.29
C LYS A 54 -3.68 -14.37 5.94
N ALA A 55 -3.06 -13.39 5.29
CA ALA A 55 -2.38 -13.60 4.02
C ALA A 55 -1.28 -14.67 4.14
N LEU A 56 -1.11 -15.47 3.08
CA LEU A 56 -0.08 -16.51 3.02
C LEU A 56 1.34 -15.92 3.07
N LEU A 57 1.52 -14.76 2.47
CA LEU A 57 2.79 -14.05 2.40
C LEU A 57 2.54 -12.56 2.52
N PHE A 58 3.44 -11.89 3.23
CA PHE A 58 3.55 -10.43 3.26
C PHE A 58 4.89 -10.02 2.69
N ASP A 59 4.89 -8.99 1.88
CA ASP A 59 6.09 -8.24 1.59
C ASP A 59 6.44 -7.33 2.78
N SER A 60 7.69 -6.87 2.84
CA SER A 60 8.11 -5.96 3.89
C SER A 60 7.36 -4.63 3.79
N ASN A 61 6.54 -4.33 4.79
CA ASN A 61 5.83 -3.05 4.88
C ASN A 61 6.72 -1.88 5.37
N THR A 62 8.01 -2.12 5.59
CA THR A 62 8.97 -1.11 6.09
C THR A 62 9.84 -0.51 5.00
N ASP A 63 9.65 -0.88 3.75
CA ASP A 63 10.39 -0.32 2.63
C ASP A 63 9.90 1.09 2.31
N LYS A 64 10.70 2.08 2.69
CA LYS A 64 10.38 3.51 2.51
C LYS A 64 10.22 3.94 1.05
N ARG A 65 10.68 3.14 0.09
CA ARG A 65 10.49 3.40 -1.34
C ARG A 65 9.03 3.36 -1.77
N PHE A 66 8.19 2.65 -1.01
CA PHE A 66 6.75 2.55 -1.23
C PHE A 66 5.93 3.44 -0.29
N ALA A 67 6.58 4.34 0.44
CA ALA A 67 5.87 5.25 1.35
C ALA A 67 5.00 6.24 0.57
N ILE A 68 3.81 6.49 1.10
CA ILE A 68 2.94 7.57 0.62
C ILE A 68 3.52 8.91 1.06
N LEU A 69 3.55 9.88 0.16
CA LEU A 69 4.23 11.16 0.34
C LEU A 69 3.26 12.33 0.28
N PHE A 70 3.59 13.40 0.98
CA PHE A 70 3.08 14.73 0.67
C PHE A 70 3.97 15.33 -0.42
N ALA A 71 3.42 15.60 -1.59
CA ALA A 71 4.16 16.19 -2.70
C ALA A 71 3.68 17.63 -2.94
N VAL A 72 4.60 18.50 -3.29
CA VAL A 72 4.35 19.87 -3.71
C VAL A 72 5.01 20.12 -5.06
N ARG A 73 4.59 21.18 -5.75
CA ARG A 73 5.27 21.63 -6.99
C ARG A 73 6.66 22.13 -6.66
N ASP A 74 7.57 22.04 -7.61
CA ASP A 74 8.98 22.47 -7.45
C ASP A 74 9.10 23.97 -7.14
N ASP A 75 8.15 24.78 -7.63
CA ASP A 75 8.10 26.22 -7.41
C ASP A 75 7.33 26.62 -6.13
N TYR A 76 6.91 25.65 -5.33
CA TYR A 76 6.15 25.92 -4.11
C TYR A 76 7.03 26.55 -3.02
N VAL A 77 6.55 27.67 -2.49
CA VAL A 77 7.17 28.33 -1.33
C VAL A 77 6.26 28.17 -0.12
N ASP A 78 6.76 27.52 0.91
CA ASP A 78 6.02 27.34 2.18
C ASP A 78 6.05 28.61 3.01
N LYS A 79 5.16 29.53 2.69
CA LYS A 79 5.03 30.79 3.42
C LYS A 79 4.56 30.50 4.85
N ASP A 80 5.28 31.06 5.82
CA ASP A 80 5.01 30.90 7.25
C ASP A 80 5.12 29.45 7.75
N ASP A 81 5.83 28.56 7.06
CA ASP A 81 6.00 27.15 7.41
C ASP A 81 4.68 26.39 7.61
N LYS A 82 3.62 26.79 6.91
CA LYS A 82 2.28 26.20 7.10
C LYS A 82 2.22 24.74 6.75
N LEU A 83 2.82 24.35 5.61
CA LEU A 83 2.82 22.96 5.19
C LEU A 83 3.71 22.12 6.12
N LYS A 84 4.87 22.64 6.50
CA LYS A 84 5.76 21.98 7.45
C LYS A 84 5.05 21.72 8.78
N LYS A 85 4.39 22.74 9.34
CA LYS A 85 3.59 22.60 10.57
C LYS A 85 2.46 21.58 10.41
N PHE A 86 1.78 21.58 9.26
CA PHE A 86 0.73 20.58 8.98
C PHE A 86 1.30 19.17 9.01
N VAL A 87 2.41 18.92 8.32
CA VAL A 87 3.07 17.60 8.27
C VAL A 87 3.53 17.19 9.67
N GLU A 88 4.13 18.09 10.45
CA GLU A 88 4.55 17.82 11.83
C GLU A 88 3.35 17.43 12.72
N ILE A 89 2.23 18.15 12.61
CA ILE A 89 1.01 17.83 13.34
C ILE A 89 0.47 16.47 12.91
N TYR A 90 0.41 16.20 11.61
CA TYR A 90 -0.05 14.92 11.08
C TYR A 90 0.79 13.76 11.63
N GLN A 91 2.11 13.86 11.54
CA GLN A 91 3.05 12.81 11.95
C GLN A 91 3.03 12.53 13.47
N ASN A 92 2.69 13.52 14.28
CA ASN A 92 2.73 13.42 15.74
C ASN A 92 1.33 13.28 16.38
N SER A 93 0.27 13.34 15.60
CA SER A 93 -1.10 13.28 16.13
C SER A 93 -1.52 11.88 16.56
N PRO A 94 -1.89 11.66 17.84
CA PRO A 94 -2.46 10.40 18.27
C PRO A 94 -3.77 10.04 17.55
N LYS A 95 -4.55 11.06 17.15
CA LYS A 95 -5.80 10.84 16.41
C LYS A 95 -5.55 10.32 15.01
N VAL A 96 -4.51 10.79 14.33
CA VAL A 96 -4.09 10.27 13.02
C VAL A 96 -3.67 8.80 13.17
N LYS A 97 -2.83 8.50 14.15
CA LYS A 97 -2.42 7.12 14.42
C LYS A 97 -3.64 6.22 14.67
N GLN A 98 -4.57 6.66 15.50
CA GLN A 98 -5.79 5.90 15.80
C GLN A 98 -6.63 5.65 14.54
N ALA A 99 -6.78 6.64 13.67
CA ALA A 99 -7.49 6.48 12.40
C ALA A 99 -6.79 5.48 11.48
N LEU A 100 -5.46 5.57 11.35
CA LEU A 100 -4.68 4.62 10.55
C LEU A 100 -4.78 3.19 11.10
N ASP A 101 -4.71 3.01 12.43
CA ASP A 101 -4.89 1.70 13.06
C ASP A 101 -6.30 1.13 12.81
N ALA A 102 -7.32 1.98 12.79
CA ALA A 102 -8.70 1.57 12.54
C ALA A 102 -8.93 1.16 11.09
N ASP A 103 -8.40 1.95 10.13
CA ASP A 103 -8.64 1.74 8.71
C ASP A 103 -7.75 0.66 8.11
N PHE A 104 -6.47 0.65 8.46
CA PHE A 104 -5.48 -0.27 7.88
C PHE A 104 -5.16 -1.48 8.75
N GLY A 105 -5.48 -1.44 10.04
CA GLY A 105 -5.02 -2.40 11.03
C GLY A 105 -3.64 -2.04 11.59
N PRO A 106 -3.35 -2.38 12.84
CA PRO A 106 -2.13 -1.94 13.52
C PRO A 106 -0.84 -2.56 12.94
N THR A 107 -0.96 -3.64 12.18
CA THR A 107 0.16 -4.42 11.61
C THR A 107 0.38 -4.19 10.11
N LEU A 108 -0.57 -3.53 9.42
CA LEU A 108 -0.57 -3.41 7.96
C LEU A 108 -0.12 -2.04 7.46
N TRP A 109 0.34 -1.17 8.34
CA TRP A 109 0.92 0.11 7.99
C TRP A 109 2.12 0.43 8.89
N PHE A 110 2.97 1.33 8.46
CA PHE A 110 4.08 1.84 9.26
C PHE A 110 4.29 3.34 9.02
N PRO A 111 4.80 4.08 10.00
CA PRO A 111 5.12 5.49 9.84
C PRO A 111 6.41 5.65 9.03
N GLY A 112 6.31 5.92 7.73
CA GLY A 112 7.44 6.07 6.81
C GLY A 112 8.40 7.23 7.16
N TRP A 113 8.03 8.08 8.10
CA TRP A 113 8.82 9.21 8.59
C TRP A 113 9.69 8.90 9.82
N LYS A 114 9.64 7.69 10.36
CA LYS A 114 10.48 7.23 11.48
C LYS A 114 11.70 6.46 11.03
#